data_8eed15b3a26f0935f2092a583b34f517
#
_entry.id   8eed15b3a26f0935f2092a583b34f517
#
_cell.length_a   1.000
_cell.length_b   1.000
_cell.length_c   1.000
_cell.angle_alpha   90.00
_cell.angle_beta   90.00
_cell.angle_gamma   90.00
#
_symmetry.space_group_name_H-M   'P 1'
#
loop_
_entity.id
_entity.type
_entity.pdbx_description
1 polymer ?
#
loop_
_entity_poly.entity_id
_entity_poly.type
_entity_poly.pdbx_seq_one_letter_code
_entity_poly.pdbx_strand_id
1 'polypeptide(L)'
;RELVALHPPPRYAGQDYWARPLAGFGDPAARVLLVGLAPAAHGGNRTGRMFTGDRSGDWLFRALHEVGMANQPTSTHAGDGLELIDAYITATARCAPPANKPTIPEMKRCQPFLLEELRLLSRVRIVVALGKIGWDAYLRSRPARGLGLPRPLPRFGHGAEVRLPDDGIVLLGTFHPSQQNTFTGKLTRPMLRSVFARARRLAQRAEDRAGAPPARRGATMSP
;
A
#
# COMPACT_ATOMS: atom_id res chain seq x y z
N ARG A 1 -5.76 -19.37 7.55
CA ARG A 1 -6.89 -18.45 7.82
C ARG A 1 -8.02 -19.14 8.60
N GLU A 2 -8.50 -20.28 8.12
CA GLU A 2 -9.62 -21.02 8.72
C GLU A 2 -9.28 -21.54 10.11
N LEU A 3 -8.12 -22.18 10.31
CA LEU A 3 -7.65 -22.66 11.62
C LEU A 3 -7.62 -21.55 12.68
N VAL A 4 -7.25 -20.33 12.29
CA VAL A 4 -7.23 -19.17 13.20
C VAL A 4 -8.64 -18.72 13.58
N ALA A 5 -9.61 -18.85 12.65
CA ALA A 5 -11.02 -18.54 12.91
C ALA A 5 -11.67 -19.58 13.85
N LEU A 6 -11.27 -20.86 13.72
CA LEU A 6 -11.78 -21.94 14.57
C LEU A 6 -11.22 -21.90 15.99
N HIS A 7 -10.01 -21.32 16.18
CA HIS A 7 -9.33 -21.25 17.46
C HIS A 7 -8.90 -19.81 17.78
N PRO A 8 -9.85 -18.86 17.94
CA PRO A 8 -9.52 -17.49 18.27
C PRO A 8 -8.96 -17.34 19.69
N PRO A 9 -8.07 -16.37 19.95
CA PRO A 9 -7.67 -16.03 21.30
C PRO A 9 -8.88 -15.62 22.16
N PRO A 10 -8.84 -15.77 23.49
CA PRO A 10 -9.96 -15.45 24.39
C PRO A 10 -10.60 -14.08 24.16
N ARG A 11 -9.78 -13.05 23.87
CA ARG A 11 -10.25 -11.69 23.59
C ARG A 11 -11.11 -11.55 22.31
N TYR A 12 -11.11 -12.55 21.44
CA TYR A 12 -11.89 -12.60 20.23
C TYR A 12 -12.86 -13.80 20.17
N ALA A 13 -13.02 -14.49 21.32
CA ALA A 13 -13.97 -15.61 21.43
C ALA A 13 -15.39 -15.12 21.09
N GLY A 14 -16.11 -15.91 20.33
CA GLY A 14 -17.48 -15.59 19.89
C GLY A 14 -17.58 -14.56 18.76
N GLN A 15 -16.46 -14.07 18.23
CA GLN A 15 -16.49 -13.20 17.04
C GLN A 15 -16.43 -14.02 15.75
N ASP A 16 -17.28 -13.66 14.80
CA ASP A 16 -17.20 -14.20 13.45
C ASP A 16 -16.02 -13.64 12.69
N TYR A 17 -15.17 -14.52 12.19
CA TYR A 17 -14.06 -14.15 11.35
C TYR A 17 -14.45 -14.16 9.88
N TRP A 18 -14.05 -13.14 9.14
CA TRP A 18 -14.20 -13.11 7.69
C TRP A 18 -13.59 -14.35 7.02
N ALA A 19 -12.38 -14.75 7.44
CA ALA A 19 -11.66 -15.96 7.06
C ALA A 19 -11.62 -16.28 5.55
N ARG A 20 -11.73 -15.27 4.69
CA ARG A 20 -11.73 -15.34 3.22
C ARG A 20 -10.65 -14.43 2.65
N PRO A 21 -10.28 -14.56 1.35
CA PRO A 21 -9.41 -13.59 0.70
C PRO A 21 -9.95 -12.16 0.82
N LEU A 22 -9.07 -11.20 1.10
CA LEU A 22 -9.44 -9.80 1.20
C LEU A 22 -9.23 -9.09 -0.14
N ALA A 23 -10.20 -8.28 -0.53
CA ALA A 23 -10.03 -7.30 -1.60
C ALA A 23 -9.12 -6.16 -1.16
N GLY A 24 -8.60 -5.39 -2.11
CA GLY A 24 -8.04 -4.08 -1.82
C GLY A 24 -9.12 -3.13 -1.31
N PHE A 25 -8.70 -2.00 -0.73
CA PHE A 25 -9.61 -1.05 -0.09
C PHE A 25 -9.15 0.39 -0.36
N GLY A 26 -10.07 1.25 -0.70
CA GLY A 26 -9.81 2.69 -0.85
C GLY A 26 -10.49 3.33 -2.04
N ASP A 27 -9.97 4.49 -2.46
CA ASP A 27 -10.47 5.29 -3.56
C ASP A 27 -10.11 4.63 -4.92
N PRO A 28 -11.08 4.25 -5.75
CA PRO A 28 -10.79 3.70 -7.09
C PRO A 28 -10.10 4.70 -8.03
N ALA A 29 -10.21 5.99 -7.77
CA ALA A 29 -9.54 7.05 -8.52
C ALA A 29 -8.19 7.49 -7.91
N ALA A 30 -7.68 6.72 -6.94
CA ALA A 30 -6.48 7.04 -6.19
C ALA A 30 -5.24 7.25 -7.07
N ARG A 31 -4.45 8.27 -6.72
CA ARG A 31 -3.11 8.50 -7.29
C ARG A 31 -2.00 7.82 -6.46
N VAL A 32 -2.31 7.41 -5.24
CA VAL A 32 -1.36 6.75 -4.33
C VAL A 32 -1.83 5.33 -4.02
N LEU A 33 -1.01 4.34 -4.39
CA LEU A 33 -1.23 2.93 -4.07
C LEU A 33 -0.30 2.49 -2.94
N LEU A 34 -0.86 1.91 -1.89
CA LEU A 34 -0.11 1.29 -0.81
C LEU A 34 -0.06 -0.23 -1.02
N VAL A 35 1.14 -0.82 -1.01
CA VAL A 35 1.33 -2.26 -1.21
C VAL A 35 1.86 -2.89 0.07
N GLY A 36 1.02 -3.65 0.76
CA GLY A 36 1.35 -4.38 1.98
C GLY A 36 1.79 -5.82 1.74
N LEU A 37 2.00 -6.54 2.83
CA LEU A 37 2.41 -7.94 2.83
C LEU A 37 1.21 -8.88 2.67
N ALA A 38 0.36 -8.94 3.68
CA ALA A 38 -0.77 -9.86 3.82
C ALA A 38 -1.67 -9.39 4.98
N PRO A 39 -2.93 -9.85 5.03
CA PRO A 39 -3.79 -9.65 6.19
C PRO A 39 -3.21 -10.28 7.45
N ALA A 40 -3.30 -9.59 8.57
CA ALA A 40 -2.99 -10.16 9.87
C ALA A 40 -4.09 -11.14 10.32
N ALA A 41 -3.69 -12.22 11.00
CA ALA A 41 -4.57 -13.31 11.43
C ALA A 41 -5.78 -12.82 12.25
N HIS A 42 -5.56 -11.91 13.20
CA HIS A 42 -6.59 -11.34 14.09
C HIS A 42 -6.95 -9.88 13.75
N GLY A 43 -6.39 -9.33 12.66
CA GLY A 43 -6.73 -8.04 12.06
C GLY A 43 -7.64 -8.24 10.85
N GLY A 44 -7.11 -7.98 9.64
CA GLY A 44 -7.87 -8.09 8.40
C GLY A 44 -8.56 -9.42 8.19
N ASN A 45 -7.95 -10.56 8.54
CA ASN A 45 -8.58 -11.88 8.44
C ASN A 45 -9.82 -12.02 9.36
N ARG A 46 -9.88 -11.30 10.47
CA ARG A 46 -11.04 -11.23 11.35
C ARG A 46 -12.09 -10.25 10.81
N THR A 47 -11.67 -9.06 10.43
CA THR A 47 -12.58 -7.93 10.16
C THR A 47 -13.05 -7.82 8.71
N GLY A 48 -12.43 -8.52 7.76
CA GLY A 48 -12.77 -8.45 6.34
C GLY A 48 -12.18 -7.27 5.58
N ARG A 49 -11.40 -6.37 6.24
CA ARG A 49 -10.76 -5.22 5.60
C ARG A 49 -9.27 -5.16 5.95
N MET A 50 -8.43 -4.82 4.98
CA MET A 50 -6.97 -4.73 5.17
C MET A 50 -6.61 -3.72 6.25
N PHE A 51 -5.59 -4.02 7.07
CA PHE A 51 -5.09 -3.17 8.16
C PHE A 51 -6.17 -2.75 9.16
N THR A 52 -7.21 -3.56 9.38
CA THR A 52 -8.34 -3.21 10.22
C THR A 52 -8.38 -4.09 11.47
N GLY A 53 -8.58 -3.47 12.63
CA GLY A 53 -8.73 -4.17 13.91
C GLY A 53 -7.42 -4.73 14.47
N ASP A 54 -6.27 -4.18 14.08
CA ASP A 54 -4.96 -4.51 14.63
C ASP A 54 -4.06 -3.27 14.75
N ARG A 55 -2.97 -3.43 15.50
CA ARG A 55 -2.04 -2.33 15.77
C ARG A 55 -1.37 -1.75 14.51
N SER A 56 -1.16 -2.56 13.49
CA SER A 56 -0.58 -2.06 12.24
C SER A 56 -1.53 -1.08 11.55
N GLY A 57 -2.82 -1.37 11.61
CA GLY A 57 -3.89 -0.47 11.15
C GLY A 57 -3.95 0.83 11.93
N ASP A 58 -3.85 0.77 13.27
CA ASP A 58 -3.84 1.97 14.12
C ASP A 58 -2.71 2.94 13.75
N TRP A 59 -1.55 2.42 13.41
CA TRP A 59 -0.41 3.22 12.96
C TRP A 59 -0.61 3.78 11.56
N LEU A 60 -1.08 2.92 10.65
CA LEU A 60 -1.26 3.27 9.25
C LEU A 60 -2.32 4.35 9.06
N PHE A 61 -3.53 4.10 9.58
CA PHE A 61 -4.65 5.03 9.34
C PHE A 61 -4.49 6.34 10.09
N ARG A 62 -3.88 6.33 11.28
CA ARG A 62 -3.51 7.57 11.95
C ARG A 62 -2.56 8.41 11.08
N ALA A 63 -1.51 7.81 10.53
CA ALA A 63 -0.56 8.52 9.70
C ALA A 63 -1.18 9.03 8.37
N LEU A 64 -2.10 8.25 7.76
CA LEU A 64 -2.85 8.69 6.59
C LEU A 64 -3.81 9.83 6.91
N HIS A 65 -4.53 9.76 8.03
CA HIS A 65 -5.42 10.84 8.49
C HIS A 65 -4.64 12.14 8.77
N GLU A 66 -3.51 12.07 9.46
CA GLU A 66 -2.65 13.25 9.76
C GLU A 66 -2.15 13.96 8.49
N VAL A 67 -2.10 13.29 7.36
CA VAL A 67 -1.72 13.89 6.07
C VAL A 67 -2.93 14.10 5.15
N GLY A 68 -4.17 13.90 5.62
CA GLY A 68 -5.41 14.11 4.86
C GLY A 68 -5.63 13.09 3.73
N MET A 69 -5.19 11.85 3.92
CA MET A 69 -5.42 10.71 3.01
C MET A 69 -6.39 9.67 3.60
N ALA A 70 -7.00 9.95 4.74
CA ALA A 70 -8.11 9.22 5.34
C ALA A 70 -9.01 10.19 6.10
N ASN A 71 -10.31 9.90 6.17
CA ASN A 71 -11.30 10.73 6.87
C ASN A 71 -11.24 10.58 8.41
N GLN A 72 -10.70 9.47 8.91
CA GLN A 72 -10.56 9.19 10.34
C GLN A 72 -9.25 8.47 10.67
N PRO A 73 -8.74 8.57 11.91
CA PRO A 73 -7.46 7.97 12.32
C PRO A 73 -7.58 6.51 12.78
N THR A 74 -8.78 5.97 12.86
CA THR A 74 -9.07 4.63 13.41
C THR A 74 -9.61 3.68 12.35
N SER A 75 -9.41 2.37 12.58
CA SER A 75 -9.90 1.30 11.70
C SER A 75 -10.23 0.07 12.53
N THR A 76 -11.48 -0.07 12.95
CA THR A 76 -11.92 -1.09 13.92
C THR A 76 -12.64 -2.26 13.27
N HIS A 77 -13.51 -2.02 12.28
CA HIS A 77 -14.26 -3.03 11.52
C HIS A 77 -14.59 -2.53 10.11
N ALA A 78 -15.07 -3.38 9.22
CA ALA A 78 -15.29 -3.03 7.81
C ALA A 78 -16.35 -1.94 7.59
N GLY A 79 -17.31 -1.79 8.50
CA GLY A 79 -18.41 -0.80 8.41
C GLY A 79 -18.23 0.40 9.34
N ASP A 80 -17.01 0.77 9.75
CA ASP A 80 -16.75 1.84 10.71
C ASP A 80 -16.71 3.27 10.12
N GLY A 81 -17.08 3.42 8.85
CA GLY A 81 -17.11 4.71 8.16
C GLY A 81 -15.73 5.21 7.68
N LEU A 82 -14.66 4.40 7.83
CA LEU A 82 -13.35 4.77 7.28
C LEU A 82 -13.38 4.83 5.76
N GLU A 83 -12.97 5.96 5.24
CA GLU A 83 -12.74 6.20 3.81
C GLU A 83 -11.31 6.68 3.56
N LEU A 84 -10.71 6.21 2.48
CA LEU A 84 -9.42 6.71 2.01
C LEU A 84 -9.63 7.79 0.95
N ILE A 85 -8.81 8.81 1.01
CA ILE A 85 -8.85 9.97 0.11
C ILE A 85 -7.59 9.92 -0.76
N ASP A 86 -7.78 9.78 -2.08
CA ASP A 86 -6.68 9.71 -3.05
C ASP A 86 -5.66 8.58 -2.75
N ALA A 87 -6.10 7.56 -2.04
CA ALA A 87 -5.30 6.42 -1.62
C ALA A 87 -6.05 5.09 -1.79
N TYR A 88 -5.34 4.05 -2.18
CA TYR A 88 -5.84 2.67 -2.24
C TYR A 88 -4.82 1.72 -1.61
N ILE A 89 -5.29 0.74 -0.86
CA ILE A 89 -4.45 -0.24 -0.17
C ILE A 89 -4.66 -1.62 -0.79
N THR A 90 -3.56 -2.27 -1.14
CA THR A 90 -3.53 -3.68 -1.55
C THR A 90 -2.47 -4.46 -0.78
N ALA A 91 -2.41 -5.76 -0.97
CA ALA A 91 -1.39 -6.61 -0.37
C ALA A 91 -0.89 -7.67 -1.35
N THR A 92 0.34 -8.13 -1.12
CA THR A 92 1.00 -9.17 -1.92
C THR A 92 0.29 -10.52 -1.80
N ALA A 93 -0.28 -10.83 -0.62
CA ALA A 93 -1.13 -11.98 -0.39
C ALA A 93 -2.49 -11.55 0.14
N ARG A 94 -3.55 -12.24 -0.27
CA ARG A 94 -4.95 -11.89 0.05
C ARG A 94 -5.50 -12.60 1.27
N CYS A 95 -4.82 -13.65 1.73
CA CYS A 95 -5.18 -14.43 2.91
C CYS A 95 -4.13 -14.26 3.99
N ALA A 96 -4.53 -14.38 5.26
CA ALA A 96 -3.59 -14.42 6.37
C ALA A 96 -2.72 -15.68 6.27
N PRO A 97 -1.41 -15.54 6.13
CA PRO A 97 -0.50 -16.68 6.09
C PRO A 97 -0.13 -17.13 7.51
N PRO A 98 0.30 -18.39 7.71
CA PRO A 98 0.84 -18.83 8.99
C PRO A 98 1.99 -17.93 9.46
N ALA A 99 2.00 -17.58 10.74
CA ALA A 99 3.00 -16.71 11.36
C ALA A 99 3.26 -15.38 10.63
N ASN A 100 2.29 -14.86 9.86
CA ASN A 100 2.41 -13.66 9.02
C ASN A 100 3.56 -13.75 7.99
N LYS A 101 3.90 -14.95 7.52
CA LYS A 101 4.98 -15.21 6.57
C LYS A 101 4.44 -15.93 5.34
N PRO A 102 3.97 -15.22 4.31
CA PRO A 102 3.52 -15.86 3.09
C PRO A 102 4.70 -16.52 2.37
N THR A 103 4.47 -17.70 1.85
CA THR A 103 5.41 -18.44 1.01
C THR A 103 5.45 -17.84 -0.41
N ILE A 104 6.53 -18.12 -1.15
CA ILE A 104 6.64 -17.70 -2.56
C ILE A 104 5.48 -18.24 -3.41
N PRO A 105 5.06 -19.52 -3.30
CA PRO A 105 3.88 -20.02 -4.02
C PRO A 105 2.58 -19.29 -3.68
N GLU A 106 2.33 -18.94 -2.41
CA GLU A 106 1.14 -18.16 -2.01
C GLU A 106 1.14 -16.77 -2.64
N MET A 107 2.28 -16.07 -2.59
CA MET A 107 2.42 -14.77 -3.23
C MET A 107 2.22 -14.83 -4.75
N LYS A 108 2.75 -15.88 -5.43
CA LYS A 108 2.54 -16.10 -6.87
C LYS A 108 1.07 -16.32 -7.21
N ARG A 109 0.33 -17.11 -6.40
CA ARG A 109 -1.11 -17.32 -6.61
C ARG A 109 -1.92 -16.04 -6.43
N CYS A 110 -1.47 -15.10 -5.59
CA CYS A 110 -2.13 -13.83 -5.38
C CYS A 110 -1.69 -12.72 -6.36
N GLN A 111 -0.58 -12.91 -7.09
CA GLN A 111 -0.06 -11.93 -8.05
C GLN A 111 -1.09 -11.46 -9.10
N PRO A 112 -1.95 -12.31 -9.69
CA PRO A 112 -2.96 -11.86 -10.64
C PRO A 112 -3.90 -10.78 -10.09
N PHE A 113 -4.25 -10.83 -8.80
CA PHE A 113 -5.08 -9.80 -8.17
C PHE A 113 -4.36 -8.45 -8.11
N LEU A 114 -3.07 -8.44 -7.76
CA LEU A 114 -2.27 -7.22 -7.77
C LEU A 114 -2.15 -6.63 -9.19
N LEU A 115 -1.94 -7.49 -10.19
CA LEU A 115 -1.86 -7.06 -11.60
C LEU A 115 -3.17 -6.44 -12.07
N GLU A 116 -4.31 -7.04 -11.72
CA GLU A 116 -5.62 -6.52 -12.09
C GLU A 116 -5.92 -5.18 -11.39
N GLU A 117 -5.60 -5.03 -10.11
CA GLU A 117 -5.73 -3.75 -9.42
C GLU A 117 -4.83 -2.67 -10.04
N LEU A 118 -3.60 -3.00 -10.41
CA LEU A 118 -2.70 -2.07 -11.10
C LEU A 118 -3.21 -1.68 -12.49
N ARG A 119 -4.00 -2.55 -13.14
CA ARG A 119 -4.66 -2.24 -14.40
C ARG A 119 -5.87 -1.30 -14.20
N LEU A 120 -6.67 -1.57 -13.19
CA LEU A 120 -7.89 -0.80 -12.88
C LEU A 120 -7.58 0.59 -12.30
N LEU A 121 -6.56 0.70 -11.46
CA LEU A 121 -6.14 1.95 -10.81
C LEU A 121 -5.29 2.83 -11.76
N SER A 122 -5.86 3.23 -12.88
CA SER A 122 -5.17 3.92 -13.98
C SER A 122 -4.58 5.30 -13.60
N ARG A 123 -5.07 5.91 -12.52
CA ARG A 123 -4.59 7.21 -12.04
C ARG A 123 -3.39 7.11 -11.09
N VAL A 124 -2.99 5.93 -10.66
CA VAL A 124 -1.84 5.76 -9.76
C VAL A 124 -0.57 6.35 -10.39
N ARG A 125 0.12 7.18 -9.61
CA ARG A 125 1.40 7.81 -9.94
C ARG A 125 2.46 7.53 -8.88
N ILE A 126 2.02 7.23 -7.68
CA ILE A 126 2.90 6.98 -6.52
C ILE A 126 2.54 5.59 -5.95
N VAL A 127 3.56 4.78 -5.70
CA VAL A 127 3.41 3.50 -5.00
C VAL A 127 4.19 3.56 -3.71
N VAL A 128 3.55 3.32 -2.58
CA VAL A 128 4.19 3.22 -1.27
C VAL A 128 4.24 1.76 -0.85
N ALA A 129 5.43 1.19 -0.83
CA ALA A 129 5.66 -0.17 -0.36
C ALA A 129 5.78 -0.22 1.16
N LEU A 130 4.86 -0.92 1.83
CA LEU A 130 4.86 -1.14 3.27
C LEU A 130 5.73 -2.36 3.60
N GLY A 131 7.05 -2.16 3.65
CA GLY A 131 8.06 -3.19 3.87
C GLY A 131 8.68 -3.75 2.58
N LYS A 132 9.79 -4.48 2.77
CA LYS A 132 10.58 -5.04 1.66
C LYS A 132 9.77 -5.97 0.75
N ILE A 133 8.85 -6.77 1.30
CA ILE A 133 8.08 -7.73 0.50
C ILE A 133 7.13 -6.99 -0.45
N GLY A 134 6.45 -5.93 0.01
CA GLY A 134 5.63 -5.07 -0.86
C GLY A 134 6.45 -4.39 -1.96
N TRP A 135 7.65 -3.90 -1.61
CA TRP A 135 8.59 -3.32 -2.56
C TRP A 135 8.99 -4.31 -3.67
N ASP A 136 9.45 -5.48 -3.26
CA ASP A 136 9.88 -6.52 -4.20
C ASP A 136 8.69 -7.06 -5.03
N ALA A 137 7.50 -7.18 -4.44
CA ALA A 137 6.30 -7.64 -5.15
C ALA A 137 5.88 -6.65 -6.23
N TYR A 138 5.90 -5.35 -5.93
CA TYR A 138 5.60 -4.32 -6.92
C TYR A 138 6.62 -4.34 -8.06
N LEU A 139 7.92 -4.38 -7.76
CA LEU A 139 8.96 -4.47 -8.81
C LEU A 139 8.78 -5.74 -9.67
N ARG A 140 8.53 -6.90 -9.05
CA ARG A 140 8.28 -8.15 -9.78
C ARG A 140 7.00 -8.13 -10.65
N SER A 141 6.03 -7.28 -10.34
CA SER A 141 4.82 -7.15 -11.17
C SER A 141 5.05 -6.41 -12.49
N ARG A 142 6.12 -5.62 -12.59
CA ARG A 142 6.38 -4.76 -13.75
C ARG A 142 6.58 -5.53 -15.08
N PRO A 143 7.43 -6.58 -15.15
CA PRO A 143 7.61 -7.33 -16.40
C PRO A 143 6.31 -7.96 -16.92
N ALA A 144 5.44 -8.44 -16.03
CA ALA A 144 4.14 -8.99 -16.41
C ALA A 144 3.17 -7.93 -17.00
N ARG A 145 3.49 -6.65 -16.82
CA ARG A 145 2.78 -5.49 -17.40
C ARG A 145 3.51 -4.89 -18.61
N GLY A 146 4.54 -5.55 -19.12
CA GLY A 146 5.37 -5.03 -20.24
C GLY A 146 6.29 -3.87 -19.84
N LEU A 147 6.54 -3.64 -18.55
CA LEU A 147 7.34 -2.52 -18.05
C LEU A 147 8.75 -2.98 -17.65
N GLY A 148 9.74 -2.16 -17.95
CA GLY A 148 11.14 -2.42 -17.63
C GLY A 148 11.42 -2.36 -16.11
N LEU A 149 12.53 -2.99 -15.73
CA LEU A 149 13.09 -2.87 -14.39
C LEU A 149 14.32 -1.95 -14.44
N PRO A 150 14.46 -1.02 -13.48
CA PRO A 150 15.66 -0.20 -13.40
C PRO A 150 16.90 -1.06 -13.15
N ARG A 151 18.04 -0.65 -13.71
CA ARG A 151 19.32 -1.30 -13.52
C ARG A 151 20.35 -0.29 -12.98
N PRO A 152 20.96 -0.54 -11.81
CA PRO A 152 20.73 -1.66 -10.89
C PRO A 152 19.31 -1.61 -10.28
N LEU A 153 18.82 -2.78 -9.78
CA LEU A 153 17.55 -2.83 -9.05
C LEU A 153 17.63 -1.94 -7.80
N PRO A 154 16.61 -1.10 -7.56
CA PRO A 154 16.62 -0.20 -6.43
C PRO A 154 16.51 -0.98 -5.11
N ARG A 155 17.37 -0.62 -4.15
CA ARG A 155 17.36 -1.23 -2.83
C ARG A 155 16.22 -0.67 -1.99
N PHE A 156 15.52 -1.58 -1.30
CA PHE A 156 14.53 -1.17 -0.31
C PHE A 156 15.18 -0.47 0.89
N GLY A 157 14.56 0.60 1.34
CA GLY A 157 14.88 1.31 2.58
C GLY A 157 13.70 2.16 3.04
N HIS A 158 13.67 2.52 4.32
CA HIS A 158 12.72 3.52 4.79
C HIS A 158 13.08 4.88 4.18
N GLY A 159 12.09 5.56 3.57
CA GLY A 159 12.32 6.82 2.86
C GLY A 159 12.97 6.66 1.48
N ALA A 160 13.29 5.43 1.04
CA ALA A 160 13.76 5.22 -0.33
C ALA A 160 12.74 5.74 -1.34
N GLU A 161 13.21 6.49 -2.34
CA GLU A 161 12.39 7.08 -3.40
C GLU A 161 13.05 6.80 -4.74
N VAL A 162 12.32 6.18 -5.66
CA VAL A 162 12.81 5.85 -7.00
C VAL A 162 11.75 6.16 -8.04
N ARG A 163 12.10 6.94 -9.05
CA ARG A 163 11.29 7.09 -10.26
C ARG A 163 11.57 5.92 -11.19
N LEU A 164 10.52 5.19 -11.52
CA LEU A 164 10.62 4.01 -12.38
C LEU A 164 10.55 4.38 -13.86
N PRO A 165 11.22 3.63 -14.74
CA PRO A 165 11.16 3.85 -16.18
C PRO A 165 9.75 3.54 -16.74
N ASP A 166 9.50 3.91 -17.97
CA ASP A 166 8.34 3.61 -18.83
C ASP A 166 7.03 4.28 -18.38
N ASP A 167 6.59 4.09 -17.15
CA ASP A 167 5.33 4.62 -16.61
C ASP A 167 5.50 5.86 -15.72
N GLY A 168 6.73 6.23 -15.39
CA GLY A 168 7.04 7.39 -14.55
C GLY A 168 6.55 7.29 -13.10
N ILE A 169 6.11 6.11 -12.67
CA ILE A 169 5.71 5.85 -11.27
C ILE A 169 6.86 6.17 -10.32
N VAL A 170 6.55 6.83 -9.22
CA VAL A 170 7.48 6.98 -8.10
C VAL A 170 7.19 5.91 -7.06
N LEU A 171 8.19 5.05 -6.82
CA LEU A 171 8.13 4.02 -5.78
C LEU A 171 8.79 4.54 -4.52
N LEU A 172 8.03 4.58 -3.42
CA LEU A 172 8.47 4.96 -2.08
C LEU A 172 8.52 3.72 -1.17
N GLY A 173 9.53 3.66 -0.30
CA GLY A 173 9.67 2.61 0.72
C GLY A 173 9.38 3.11 2.12
N THR A 174 8.64 2.37 2.92
CA THR A 174 8.57 2.55 4.37
C THR A 174 8.71 1.23 5.11
N PHE A 175 9.32 1.23 6.30
CA PHE A 175 9.23 0.06 7.15
C PHE A 175 7.77 -0.27 7.43
N HIS A 176 7.45 -1.57 7.49
CA HIS A 176 6.09 -2.02 7.78
C HIS A 176 5.68 -1.61 9.21
N PRO A 177 4.45 -1.08 9.45
CA PRO A 177 3.99 -0.66 10.77
C PRO A 177 3.64 -1.85 11.69
N SER A 178 4.42 -2.94 11.62
CA SER A 178 4.28 -4.11 12.47
C SER A 178 4.65 -3.80 13.92
N GLN A 179 4.12 -4.59 14.85
CA GLN A 179 4.47 -4.49 16.27
C GLN A 179 5.98 -4.56 16.48
N GLN A 180 6.67 -5.47 15.78
CA GLN A 180 8.12 -5.60 15.85
C GLN A 180 8.84 -4.27 15.54
N ASN A 181 8.47 -3.59 14.45
CA ASN A 181 9.14 -2.35 14.05
C ASN A 181 8.75 -1.16 14.95
N THR A 182 7.50 -1.14 15.45
CA THR A 182 7.00 -0.03 16.27
C THR A 182 7.45 -0.14 17.72
N PHE A 183 7.53 -1.35 18.30
CA PHE A 183 8.01 -1.54 19.67
C PHE A 183 9.52 -1.36 19.81
N THR A 184 10.27 -1.73 18.78
CA THR A 184 11.75 -1.56 18.78
C THR A 184 12.19 -0.16 18.41
N GLY A 185 11.26 0.75 18.09
CA GLY A 185 11.58 2.11 17.63
C GLY A 185 12.16 2.17 16.21
N LYS A 186 12.26 1.04 15.50
CA LYS A 186 12.73 1.00 14.11
C LYS A 186 11.84 1.82 13.18
N LEU A 187 10.54 1.88 13.48
CA LEU A 187 9.58 2.77 12.84
C LEU A 187 8.93 3.64 13.91
N THR A 188 9.04 4.95 13.77
CA THR A 188 8.36 5.95 14.61
C THR A 188 7.18 6.58 13.87
N ARG A 189 6.25 7.21 14.60
CA ARG A 189 5.12 7.94 13.99
C ARG A 189 5.56 9.05 13.04
N PRO A 190 6.51 9.94 13.41
CA PRO A 190 7.02 10.95 12.49
C PRO A 190 7.62 10.37 11.21
N MET A 191 8.35 9.26 11.31
CA MET A 191 8.91 8.57 10.15
C MET A 191 7.82 8.11 9.18
N LEU A 192 6.80 7.40 9.67
CA LEU A 192 5.71 6.91 8.83
C LEU A 192 4.92 8.06 8.19
N ARG A 193 4.58 9.08 8.99
CA ARG A 193 3.89 10.29 8.52
C ARG A 193 4.69 11.00 7.42
N SER A 194 6.02 11.11 7.55
CA SER A 194 6.86 11.81 6.57
C SER A 194 6.80 11.16 5.18
N VAL A 195 6.76 9.82 5.11
CA VAL A 195 6.64 9.09 3.84
C VAL A 195 5.28 9.36 3.19
N PHE A 196 4.18 9.34 3.93
CA PHE A 196 2.85 9.64 3.37
C PHE A 196 2.70 11.11 2.98
N ALA A 197 3.23 12.04 3.77
CA ALA A 197 3.29 13.45 3.40
C ALA A 197 4.09 13.65 2.09
N ARG A 198 5.18 12.90 1.90
CA ARG A 198 5.94 12.91 0.66
C ARG A 198 5.13 12.34 -0.51
N ALA A 199 4.47 11.20 -0.32
CA ALA A 199 3.61 10.57 -1.32
C ALA A 199 2.52 11.53 -1.80
N ARG A 200 1.80 12.17 -0.87
CA ARG A 200 0.75 13.14 -1.18
C ARG A 200 1.28 14.33 -2.00
N ARG A 201 2.41 14.92 -1.57
CA ARG A 201 3.03 16.05 -2.32
C ARG A 201 3.44 15.66 -3.73
N LEU A 202 3.95 14.44 -3.92
CA LEU A 202 4.33 13.94 -5.24
C LEU A 202 3.11 13.70 -6.13
N ALA A 203 2.01 13.16 -5.57
CA ALA A 203 0.77 12.95 -6.29
C ALA A 203 0.15 14.28 -6.78
N GLN A 204 0.14 15.31 -5.92
CA GLN A 204 -0.31 16.66 -6.28
C GLN A 204 0.53 17.25 -7.43
N ARG A 205 1.86 17.21 -7.33
CA ARG A 205 2.76 17.72 -8.38
C ARG A 205 2.62 16.97 -9.71
N ALA A 206 2.27 15.69 -9.68
CA ALA A 206 2.04 14.92 -10.91
C ALA A 206 0.77 15.39 -11.65
N GLU A 207 -0.26 15.80 -10.90
CA GLU A 207 -1.49 16.37 -11.46
C GLU A 207 -1.27 17.76 -12.05
N ASP A 208 -0.57 18.65 -11.31
CA ASP A 208 -0.23 19.99 -11.77
C ASP A 208 0.51 19.96 -13.12
N ARG A 209 1.42 18.99 -13.27
CA ARG A 209 2.17 18.80 -14.55
C ARG A 209 1.30 18.26 -15.67
N ALA A 210 0.32 17.42 -15.39
CA ALA A 210 -0.58 16.87 -16.40
C ALA A 210 -1.61 17.91 -16.85
N GLY A 211 -1.98 18.85 -16.00
CA GLY A 211 -2.90 19.96 -16.29
C GLY A 211 -2.22 21.22 -16.89
N ALA A 212 -0.89 21.30 -16.86
CA ALA A 212 -0.19 22.45 -17.42
C ALA A 212 -0.26 22.46 -18.96
N PRO A 213 -0.62 23.59 -19.61
CA PRO A 213 -0.59 23.69 -21.06
C PRO A 213 0.84 23.45 -21.58
N PRO A 214 0.99 22.86 -22.78
CA PRO A 214 2.31 22.61 -23.34
C PRO A 214 3.10 23.92 -23.45
N ALA A 215 4.32 23.92 -22.93
CA ALA A 215 5.21 25.07 -23.04
C ALA A 215 5.33 25.46 -24.52
N ARG A 216 4.96 26.71 -24.85
CA ARG A 216 5.11 27.25 -26.20
C ARG A 216 6.61 27.13 -26.53
N ARG A 217 6.92 26.24 -27.48
CA ARG A 217 8.27 26.24 -28.07
C ARG A 217 8.44 27.60 -28.74
N GLY A 218 9.39 28.38 -28.22
CA GLY A 218 9.71 29.68 -28.77
C GLY A 218 10.02 29.50 -30.26
N ALA A 219 9.26 30.19 -31.10
CA ALA A 219 9.63 30.36 -32.49
C ALA A 219 10.92 31.16 -32.51
N THR A 220 12.03 30.53 -32.81
CA THR A 220 13.26 31.20 -33.21
C THR A 220 12.95 31.89 -34.53
N MET A 221 12.67 33.18 -34.49
CA MET A 221 12.78 34.03 -35.66
C MET A 221 14.27 34.10 -36.00
N SER A 222 14.67 33.48 -37.08
CA SER A 222 15.95 33.76 -37.74
C SER A 222 15.81 35.04 -38.60
N PRO A 223 16.86 35.87 -38.63
CA PRO A 223 16.88 37.11 -39.36
C PRO A 223 16.84 36.92 -40.89
#